data_e4c14064fa9d8fab0eb688b5a2526420
#
_entry.id   e4c14064fa9d8fab0eb688b5a2526420
#
_cell.length_a   1.000
_cell.length_b   1.000
_cell.length_c   1.000
_cell.angle_alpha   90.00
_cell.angle_beta   90.00
_cell.angle_gamma   90.00
#
_symmetry.space_group_name_H-M   'P 1'
#
loop_
_entity.id
_entity.type
_entity.pdbx_description
1 polymer ?
#
loop_
_entity_poly.entity_id
_entity_poly.type
_entity_poly.pdbx_seq_one_letter_code
_entity_poly.pdbx_strand_id
1 'polypeptide(L)'
;WSAPHPLAGLDGNEYPRACFPFLASDGVTLFFAAQGPHSMGGYDIFMTTYDNDEAQWYEPQNYGLPFNSTANEYLLAIDDYDTLGWLVTDRNQPADSVCIYTFEPTSIRKDFQADDIDDAHLKRFAQIHAIKDTWKFGKRKDALGRLAAMIARGKATTTKKVQFAINDRTVITSPSQLKHAESRTLYAQLLELETLM
;
A
#
# COMPACT_ATOMS: atom_id res chain seq x y z
N TRP A 1 -15.63 2.26 -17.68
CA TRP A 1 -15.47 1.17 -16.72
C TRP A 1 -16.31 -0.01 -17.16
N SER A 2 -15.74 -1.22 -17.23
CA SER A 2 -16.47 -2.48 -17.43
C SER A 2 -17.06 -2.98 -16.11
N ALA A 3 -17.98 -3.94 -16.19
CA ALA A 3 -18.44 -4.64 -14.99
C ALA A 3 -17.27 -5.38 -14.33
N PRO A 4 -17.18 -5.43 -12.99
CA PRO A 4 -16.15 -6.18 -12.31
C PRO A 4 -16.31 -7.68 -12.58
N HIS A 5 -15.19 -8.36 -12.75
CA HIS A 5 -15.12 -9.81 -12.93
C HIS A 5 -13.93 -10.38 -12.14
N PRO A 6 -13.96 -11.66 -11.76
CA PRO A 6 -12.80 -12.31 -11.13
C PRO A 6 -11.56 -12.24 -12.01
N LEU A 7 -10.41 -12.18 -11.38
CA LEU A 7 -9.12 -12.22 -12.09
C LEU A 7 -8.87 -13.65 -12.61
N ALA A 8 -8.56 -13.77 -13.89
CA ALA A 8 -8.25 -15.07 -14.49
C ALA A 8 -6.96 -15.65 -13.90
N GLY A 9 -6.96 -16.94 -13.59
CA GLY A 9 -5.82 -17.63 -12.98
C GLY A 9 -5.74 -17.55 -11.45
N LEU A 10 -6.60 -16.75 -10.79
CA LEU A 10 -6.63 -16.69 -9.33
C LEU A 10 -7.86 -17.42 -8.78
N ASP A 11 -7.63 -18.49 -8.00
CA ASP A 11 -8.71 -19.18 -7.29
C ASP A 11 -9.01 -18.51 -5.95
N GLY A 12 -10.19 -17.88 -5.86
CA GLY A 12 -10.63 -17.23 -4.62
C GLY A 12 -10.87 -18.21 -3.46
N ASN A 13 -10.95 -19.52 -3.70
CA ASN A 13 -11.06 -20.51 -2.63
C ASN A 13 -9.72 -20.75 -1.94
N GLU A 14 -8.62 -20.66 -2.69
CA GLU A 14 -7.26 -20.80 -2.14
C GLU A 14 -6.80 -19.54 -1.42
N TYR A 15 -7.30 -18.38 -1.83
CA TYR A 15 -6.96 -17.07 -1.25
C TYR A 15 -8.20 -16.39 -0.66
N PRO A 16 -8.82 -16.97 0.39
CA PRO A 16 -9.98 -16.39 1.00
C PRO A 16 -9.67 -15.02 1.61
N ARG A 17 -10.65 -14.13 1.52
CA ARG A 17 -10.55 -12.76 2.02
C ARG A 17 -9.43 -11.93 1.38
N ALA A 18 -9.04 -12.23 0.13
CA ALA A 18 -8.09 -11.41 -0.60
C ALA A 18 -8.55 -9.95 -0.61
N CYS A 19 -7.66 -9.03 -0.21
CA CYS A 19 -7.96 -7.61 -0.05
C CYS A 19 -6.73 -6.74 -0.27
N PHE A 20 -6.93 -5.43 -0.31
CA PHE A 20 -5.89 -4.41 -0.44
C PHE A 20 -4.91 -4.65 -1.60
N PRO A 21 -5.40 -4.81 -2.85
CA PRO A 21 -4.54 -5.02 -3.99
C PRO A 21 -3.70 -3.77 -4.30
N PHE A 22 -2.44 -3.99 -4.65
CA PHE A 22 -1.53 -2.97 -5.17
C PHE A 22 -0.88 -3.48 -6.45
N LEU A 23 -1.17 -2.84 -7.58
CA LEU A 23 -0.52 -3.11 -8.85
C LEU A 23 0.75 -2.25 -8.94
N ALA A 24 1.90 -2.90 -9.15
CA ALA A 24 3.17 -2.22 -9.31
C ALA A 24 3.21 -1.35 -10.57
N SER A 25 4.17 -0.44 -10.67
CA SER A 25 4.33 0.48 -11.79
C SER A 25 4.66 -0.20 -13.12
N ASP A 26 5.15 -1.45 -13.07
CA ASP A 26 5.38 -2.29 -14.25
C ASP A 26 4.08 -2.72 -14.94
N GLY A 27 2.92 -2.57 -14.27
CA GLY A 27 1.61 -2.91 -14.78
C GLY A 27 1.30 -4.41 -14.82
N VAL A 28 2.21 -5.27 -14.35
CA VAL A 28 2.06 -6.73 -14.40
C VAL A 28 2.27 -7.41 -13.05
N THR A 29 2.91 -6.76 -12.08
CA THR A 29 3.11 -7.32 -10.74
C THR A 29 2.02 -6.83 -9.79
N LEU A 30 1.28 -7.77 -9.20
CA LEU A 30 0.19 -7.51 -8.25
C LEU A 30 0.57 -8.03 -6.88
N PHE A 31 0.46 -7.15 -5.88
CA PHE A 31 0.52 -7.51 -4.46
C PHE A 31 -0.88 -7.45 -3.86
N PHE A 32 -1.19 -8.34 -2.95
CA PHE A 32 -2.45 -8.32 -2.19
C PHE A 32 -2.28 -9.03 -0.86
N ALA A 33 -3.15 -8.74 0.09
CA ALA A 33 -3.20 -9.44 1.36
C ALA A 33 -4.25 -10.55 1.30
N ALA A 34 -3.92 -11.73 1.80
CA ALA A 34 -4.86 -12.85 1.90
C ALA A 34 -4.46 -13.82 3.02
N GLN A 35 -5.39 -14.71 3.36
CA GLN A 35 -5.11 -15.95 4.05
C GLN A 35 -5.00 -17.03 2.96
N GLY A 36 -3.81 -17.50 2.70
CA GLY A 36 -3.58 -18.42 1.60
C GLY A 36 -2.60 -19.54 1.97
N PRO A 37 -2.24 -20.37 1.01
CA PRO A 37 -1.23 -21.39 1.20
C PRO A 37 0.06 -20.79 1.77
N HIS A 38 0.65 -21.47 2.74
CA HIS A 38 1.91 -21.05 3.39
C HIS A 38 1.83 -19.70 4.13
N SER A 39 0.63 -19.21 4.50
CA SER A 39 0.52 -18.05 5.38
C SER A 39 1.17 -18.33 6.73
N MET A 40 2.00 -17.39 7.18
CA MET A 40 2.70 -17.47 8.47
C MET A 40 1.85 -16.97 9.62
N GLY A 41 1.01 -15.98 9.34
CA GLY A 41 0.14 -15.32 10.29
C GLY A 41 -1.33 -15.41 9.91
N GLY A 42 -2.05 -14.32 10.13
CA GLY A 42 -3.42 -14.16 9.66
C GLY A 42 -3.45 -13.75 8.18
N TYR A 43 -3.38 -12.46 7.89
CA TYR A 43 -3.17 -11.97 6.54
C TYR A 43 -1.67 -11.88 6.25
N ASP A 44 -1.27 -12.46 5.13
CA ASP A 44 0.07 -12.31 4.57
C ASP A 44 0.00 -11.57 3.24
N ILE A 45 1.08 -10.91 2.86
CA ILE A 45 1.23 -10.34 1.52
C ILE A 45 1.61 -11.46 0.54
N PHE A 46 0.83 -11.56 -0.53
CA PHE A 46 1.09 -12.39 -1.69
C PHE A 46 1.47 -11.52 -2.89
N MET A 47 2.24 -12.11 -3.79
CA MET A 47 2.65 -11.50 -5.04
C MET A 47 2.33 -12.44 -6.20
N THR A 48 1.79 -11.90 -7.27
CA THR A 48 1.64 -12.61 -8.54
C THR A 48 2.03 -11.72 -9.71
N THR A 49 2.26 -12.31 -10.86
CA THR A 49 2.59 -11.60 -12.10
C THR A 49 1.59 -11.99 -13.19
N TYR A 50 1.23 -11.03 -14.04
CA TYR A 50 0.35 -11.26 -15.16
C TYR A 50 1.11 -11.81 -16.35
N ASP A 51 0.60 -12.92 -16.92
CA ASP A 51 1.07 -13.47 -18.18
C ASP A 51 0.31 -12.81 -19.34
N ASN A 52 1.04 -12.03 -20.14
CA ASN A 52 0.46 -11.34 -21.29
C ASN A 52 0.12 -12.29 -22.45
N ASP A 53 0.81 -13.44 -22.54
CA ASP A 53 0.61 -14.40 -23.64
C ASP A 53 -0.64 -15.25 -23.38
N GLU A 54 -0.83 -15.70 -22.14
CA GLU A 54 -1.98 -16.51 -21.74
C GLU A 54 -3.15 -15.68 -21.18
N ALA A 55 -2.96 -14.37 -20.99
CA ALA A 55 -3.95 -13.42 -20.46
C ALA A 55 -4.50 -13.84 -19.08
N GLN A 56 -3.63 -14.31 -18.19
CA GLN A 56 -3.98 -14.75 -16.84
C GLN A 56 -2.89 -14.41 -15.84
N TRP A 57 -3.24 -14.47 -14.55
CA TRP A 57 -2.27 -14.31 -13.47
C TRP A 57 -1.62 -15.66 -13.15
N TYR A 58 -0.32 -15.65 -12.89
CA TYR A 58 0.37 -16.83 -12.35
C TYR A 58 -0.13 -17.13 -10.94
N GLU A 59 0.19 -18.34 -10.46
CA GLU A 59 -0.09 -18.73 -9.08
C GLU A 59 0.60 -17.78 -8.10
N PRO A 60 -0.15 -17.19 -7.14
CA PRO A 60 0.42 -16.26 -6.17
C PRO A 60 1.42 -16.95 -5.25
N GLN A 61 2.49 -16.25 -4.97
CA GLN A 61 3.52 -16.68 -4.03
C GLN A 61 3.45 -15.83 -2.75
N ASN A 62 3.62 -16.46 -1.59
CA ASN A 62 3.81 -15.73 -0.35
C ASN A 62 5.05 -14.83 -0.46
N TYR A 63 4.91 -13.55 -0.15
CA TYR A 63 6.00 -12.59 -0.36
C TYR A 63 7.18 -12.81 0.60
N GLY A 64 6.97 -13.58 1.68
CA GLY A 64 8.00 -14.07 2.56
C GLY A 64 8.61 -13.04 3.50
N LEU A 65 9.74 -13.43 4.08
CA LEU A 65 10.44 -12.61 5.06
C LEU A 65 11.31 -11.53 4.40
N PRO A 66 11.44 -10.37 5.04
CA PRO A 66 10.95 -9.99 6.37
C PRO A 66 9.56 -9.36 6.37
N PHE A 67 8.88 -9.35 5.22
CA PHE A 67 7.61 -8.63 5.02
C PHE A 67 6.47 -9.32 5.75
N ASN A 68 6.30 -10.63 5.55
CA ASN A 68 5.31 -11.41 6.28
C ASN A 68 5.80 -11.83 7.66
N SER A 69 4.86 -12.07 8.58
CA SER A 69 5.15 -12.45 9.97
C SER A 69 4.04 -13.33 10.55
N THR A 70 4.09 -13.59 11.84
CA THR A 70 3.00 -14.28 12.56
C THR A 70 1.81 -13.38 12.90
N ALA A 71 1.86 -12.11 12.54
CA ALA A 71 0.80 -11.12 12.70
C ALA A 71 -0.06 -11.02 11.42
N ASN A 72 -0.67 -9.88 11.17
CA ASN A 72 -1.35 -9.59 9.92
C ASN A 72 -0.59 -8.53 9.14
N GLU A 73 -0.38 -8.77 7.88
CA GLU A 73 0.14 -7.82 6.91
C GLU A 73 -0.98 -7.46 5.93
N TYR A 74 -1.40 -6.19 5.96
CA TYR A 74 -2.61 -5.77 5.25
C TYR A 74 -2.34 -5.15 3.87
N LEU A 75 -1.25 -4.41 3.72
CA LEU A 75 -0.93 -3.72 2.48
C LEU A 75 0.57 -3.61 2.30
N LEU A 76 1.03 -3.88 1.09
CA LEU A 76 2.37 -3.52 0.64
C LEU A 76 2.24 -2.67 -0.61
N ALA A 77 2.90 -1.51 -0.61
CA ALA A 77 2.98 -0.61 -1.76
C ALA A 77 4.43 -0.18 -2.01
N ILE A 78 4.79 -0.01 -3.27
CA ILE A 78 6.13 0.39 -3.69
C ILE A 78 6.03 1.58 -4.63
N ASP A 79 6.76 2.64 -4.33
CA ASP A 79 6.98 3.78 -5.20
C ASP A 79 8.37 3.68 -5.83
N ASP A 80 8.40 3.32 -7.11
CA ASP A 80 9.65 3.17 -7.85
C ASP A 80 10.34 4.50 -8.12
N TYR A 81 9.58 5.60 -8.17
CA TYR A 81 10.15 6.93 -8.39
C TYR A 81 11.01 7.39 -7.21
N ASP A 82 10.49 7.30 -6.00
CA ASP A 82 11.23 7.66 -4.79
C ASP A 82 12.03 6.47 -4.21
N THR A 83 11.89 5.28 -4.79
CA THR A 83 12.52 4.04 -4.32
C THR A 83 12.19 3.81 -2.84
N LEU A 84 10.91 3.85 -2.52
CA LEU A 84 10.38 3.66 -1.17
C LEU A 84 9.24 2.64 -1.20
N GLY A 85 9.11 1.88 -0.13
CA GLY A 85 8.00 0.96 0.07
C GLY A 85 7.33 1.19 1.44
N TRP A 86 6.07 0.80 1.52
CA TRP A 86 5.26 0.85 2.74
C TRP A 86 4.62 -0.50 2.99
N LEU A 87 4.68 -0.93 4.23
CA LEU A 87 4.02 -2.13 4.72
C LEU A 87 3.11 -1.75 5.89
N VAL A 88 1.82 -2.06 5.78
CA VAL A 88 0.84 -1.89 6.85
C VAL A 88 0.68 -3.23 7.57
N THR A 89 0.89 -3.25 8.88
CA THR A 89 0.82 -4.46 9.70
C THR A 89 0.40 -4.14 11.12
N ASP A 90 -0.21 -5.08 11.82
CA ASP A 90 -0.47 -5.01 13.26
C ASP A 90 0.66 -5.65 14.11
N ARG A 91 1.75 -6.04 13.47
CA ARG A 91 2.95 -6.61 14.10
C ARG A 91 3.45 -5.73 15.24
N ASN A 92 3.56 -6.31 16.43
CA ASN A 92 4.01 -5.63 17.64
C ASN A 92 3.18 -4.39 18.02
N GLN A 93 1.90 -4.37 17.62
CA GLN A 93 0.97 -3.30 18.00
C GLN A 93 -0.04 -3.80 19.03
N PRO A 94 -0.62 -2.88 19.84
CA PRO A 94 -1.79 -3.18 20.63
C PRO A 94 -2.97 -3.65 19.76
N ALA A 95 -3.93 -4.35 20.35
CA ALA A 95 -5.16 -4.73 19.67
C ALA A 95 -5.81 -3.51 18.98
N ASP A 96 -6.40 -3.74 17.83
CA ASP A 96 -7.08 -2.73 17.00
C ASP A 96 -6.17 -1.57 16.51
N SER A 97 -4.86 -1.80 16.51
CA SER A 97 -3.88 -0.82 16.05
C SER A 97 -3.00 -1.41 14.95
N VAL A 98 -2.64 -0.59 13.99
CA VAL A 98 -1.68 -0.92 12.93
C VAL A 98 -0.53 0.08 12.89
N CYS A 99 0.59 -0.32 12.36
CA CYS A 99 1.69 0.59 12.03
C CYS A 99 2.02 0.50 10.54
N ILE A 100 2.64 1.55 10.04
CA ILE A 100 3.14 1.64 8.68
C ILE A 100 4.68 1.67 8.75
N TYR A 101 5.29 0.61 8.28
CA TYR A 101 6.73 0.58 8.08
C TYR A 101 7.08 1.16 6.72
N THR A 102 8.01 2.11 6.69
CA THR A 102 8.63 2.54 5.44
C THR A 102 9.95 1.81 5.27
N PHE A 103 10.19 1.26 4.09
CA PHE A 103 11.40 0.49 3.79
C PHE A 103 11.99 0.90 2.45
N GLU A 104 13.25 0.56 2.21
CA GLU A 104 13.88 0.66 0.91
C GLU A 104 13.63 -0.65 0.16
N PRO A 105 12.98 -0.63 -1.02
CA PRO A 105 12.71 -1.84 -1.80
C PRO A 105 14.01 -2.59 -2.08
N THR A 106 13.99 -3.90 -1.87
CA THR A 106 15.12 -4.78 -2.07
C THR A 106 14.66 -6.07 -2.75
N SER A 107 15.49 -6.60 -3.64
CA SER A 107 15.30 -7.93 -4.19
C SER A 107 15.65 -9.04 -3.18
N ILE A 108 16.25 -8.67 -2.04
CA ILE A 108 16.63 -9.63 -1.01
C ILE A 108 15.42 -9.93 -0.14
N ARG A 109 14.70 -10.94 -0.49
CA ARG A 109 13.66 -11.58 0.29
C ARG A 109 14.00 -13.06 0.45
N LYS A 110 13.58 -13.65 1.54
CA LYS A 110 13.66 -15.10 1.71
C LYS A 110 12.28 -15.65 1.42
N ASP A 111 12.15 -16.16 0.24
CA ASP A 111 11.05 -17.02 -0.13
C ASP A 111 11.31 -18.39 0.46
N PHE A 112 10.46 -18.82 1.37
CA PHE A 112 10.47 -20.19 1.85
C PHE A 112 9.38 -20.95 1.10
N GLN A 113 9.62 -21.29 -0.13
CA GLN A 113 8.89 -22.40 -0.77
C GLN A 113 9.40 -23.68 -0.10
N ALA A 114 8.78 -24.02 0.99
CA ALA A 114 9.35 -24.99 1.90
C ALA A 114 8.69 -26.35 1.75
N ASP A 115 9.20 -27.13 0.85
CA ASP A 115 9.11 -28.59 1.02
C ASP A 115 9.97 -29.08 2.21
N ASP A 116 10.85 -28.23 2.74
CA ASP A 116 11.88 -28.63 3.72
C ASP A 116 11.75 -27.99 5.12
N ILE A 117 10.82 -27.05 5.35
CA ILE A 117 10.67 -26.38 6.64
C ILE A 117 9.23 -26.47 7.10
N ASP A 118 8.98 -27.07 8.26
CA ASP A 118 7.65 -27.09 8.86
C ASP A 118 7.19 -25.70 9.33
N ASP A 119 5.89 -25.50 9.40
CA ASP A 119 5.25 -24.24 9.79
C ASP A 119 5.77 -23.66 11.11
N ALA A 120 6.16 -24.52 12.07
CA ALA A 120 6.66 -24.06 13.36
C ALA A 120 8.07 -23.47 13.26
N HIS A 121 8.90 -24.01 12.39
CA HIS A 121 10.22 -23.43 12.07
C HIS A 121 10.08 -22.15 11.29
N LEU A 122 9.18 -22.10 10.29
CA LEU A 122 8.91 -20.92 9.50
C LEU A 122 8.43 -19.75 10.41
N LYS A 123 7.49 -20.01 11.29
CA LYS A 123 7.00 -19.03 12.28
C LYS A 123 8.09 -18.53 13.23
N ARG A 124 9.03 -19.37 13.62
CA ARG A 124 10.19 -18.95 14.42
C ARG A 124 11.14 -18.05 13.62
N PHE A 125 11.38 -18.35 12.36
CA PHE A 125 12.17 -17.46 11.49
C PHE A 125 11.49 -16.11 11.27
N ALA A 126 10.17 -16.09 11.11
CA ALA A 126 9.40 -14.85 10.99
C ALA A 126 9.52 -13.94 12.22
N GLN A 127 9.70 -14.50 13.41
CA GLN A 127 9.91 -13.73 14.64
C GLN A 127 11.30 -13.08 14.72
N ILE A 128 12.31 -13.69 14.11
CA ILE A 128 13.70 -13.21 14.14
C ILE A 128 13.94 -12.11 13.11
N HIS A 129 13.30 -12.19 11.96
CA HIS A 129 13.46 -11.22 10.88
C HIS A 129 12.53 -10.02 11.06
N ALA A 130 13.08 -8.84 10.95
CA ALA A 130 12.34 -7.59 11.07
C ALA A 130 12.57 -6.71 9.83
N ILE A 131 11.60 -5.84 9.55
CA ILE A 131 11.71 -4.86 8.44
C ILE A 131 13.02 -4.07 8.47
N LYS A 132 13.57 -3.76 9.66
CA LYS A 132 14.88 -3.11 9.79
C LYS A 132 16.01 -3.85 9.07
N ASP A 133 15.85 -5.15 8.79
CA ASP A 133 16.87 -5.93 8.10
C ASP A 133 16.98 -5.53 6.62
N THR A 134 15.96 -4.95 6.02
CA THR A 134 16.00 -4.37 4.67
C THR A 134 16.99 -3.21 4.59
N TRP A 135 17.21 -2.50 5.68
CA TRP A 135 18.12 -1.36 5.76
C TRP A 135 19.61 -1.73 5.73
N LYS A 136 19.96 -3.01 5.89
CA LYS A 136 21.36 -3.47 5.88
C LYS A 136 22.01 -3.30 4.51
N PHE A 137 21.21 -3.29 3.44
CA PHE A 137 21.67 -3.24 2.06
C PHE A 137 21.44 -1.88 1.39
N GLY A 138 20.72 -0.98 2.06
CA GLY A 138 20.38 0.33 1.58
C GLY A 138 21.10 1.45 2.32
N LYS A 139 21.01 2.66 1.77
CA LYS A 139 21.52 3.87 2.40
C LYS A 139 20.40 4.56 3.18
N ARG A 140 20.15 4.10 4.40
CA ARG A 140 19.07 4.60 5.26
C ARG A 140 18.97 6.13 5.30
N LYS A 141 20.11 6.85 5.34
CA LYS A 141 20.11 8.31 5.36
C LYS A 141 19.51 8.90 4.08
N ASP A 142 19.85 8.32 2.94
CA ASP A 142 19.38 8.78 1.64
C ASP A 142 17.87 8.47 1.48
N ALA A 143 17.44 7.29 1.92
CA ALA A 143 16.03 6.92 1.93
C ALA A 143 15.19 7.83 2.85
N LEU A 144 15.67 8.19 4.03
CA LEU A 144 15.01 9.16 4.90
C LEU A 144 14.96 10.56 4.25
N GLY A 145 15.98 10.94 3.48
CA GLY A 145 15.99 12.17 2.70
C GLY A 145 14.90 12.16 1.61
N ARG A 146 14.75 11.04 0.87
CA ARG A 146 13.69 10.86 -0.13
C ARG A 146 12.30 10.91 0.50
N LEU A 147 12.09 10.23 1.61
CA LEU A 147 10.84 10.26 2.37
C LEU A 147 10.48 11.68 2.82
N ALA A 148 11.44 12.43 3.37
CA ALA A 148 11.21 13.81 3.77
C ALA A 148 10.85 14.71 2.57
N ALA A 149 11.52 14.55 1.43
CA ALA A 149 11.22 15.28 0.21
C ALA A 149 9.83 14.95 -0.34
N MET A 150 9.43 13.68 -0.32
CA MET A 150 8.09 13.23 -0.72
C MET A 150 7.00 13.86 0.16
N ILE A 151 7.17 13.83 1.49
CA ILE A 151 6.24 14.45 2.43
C ILE A 151 6.12 15.97 2.18
N ALA A 152 7.25 16.64 1.91
CA ALA A 152 7.25 18.07 1.59
C ALA A 152 6.49 18.38 0.29
N ARG A 153 6.67 17.55 -0.75
CA ARG A 153 5.89 17.65 -2.00
C ARG A 153 4.40 17.44 -1.76
N GLY A 154 4.03 16.43 -0.99
CA GLY A 154 2.64 16.15 -0.63
C GLY A 154 1.98 17.34 0.10
N LYS A 155 2.68 17.95 1.06
CA LYS A 155 2.20 19.16 1.75
C LYS A 155 2.04 20.36 0.80
N ALA A 156 2.92 20.53 -0.16
CA ALA A 156 2.83 21.60 -1.15
C ALA A 156 1.63 21.42 -2.12
N THR A 157 1.28 20.16 -2.43
CA THR A 157 0.12 19.85 -3.29
C THR A 157 -1.20 19.93 -2.53
N THR A 158 -1.21 19.74 -1.21
CA THR A 158 -2.43 19.83 -0.38
C THR A 158 -2.93 21.27 -0.22
N THR A 159 -2.13 22.28 -0.59
CA THR A 159 -2.62 23.65 -0.81
C THR A 159 -3.34 23.81 -2.16
N LYS A 160 -4.02 22.79 -2.67
CA LYS A 160 -4.97 22.97 -3.76
C LYS A 160 -6.03 23.94 -3.26
N LYS A 161 -5.96 25.17 -3.75
CA LYS A 161 -7.06 26.11 -3.60
C LYS A 161 -8.32 25.42 -4.07
N VAL A 162 -9.25 25.19 -3.16
CA VAL A 162 -10.55 24.62 -3.53
C VAL A 162 -11.12 25.47 -4.64
N GLN A 163 -11.32 24.84 -5.79
CA GLN A 163 -11.88 25.51 -6.95
C GLN A 163 -13.35 25.09 -7.06
N PHE A 164 -14.24 26.03 -6.83
CA PHE A 164 -15.67 25.79 -6.99
C PHE A 164 -16.13 26.29 -8.37
N ALA A 165 -16.41 25.36 -9.27
CA ALA A 165 -16.94 25.68 -10.58
C ALA A 165 -18.46 25.97 -10.48
N ILE A 166 -18.87 27.20 -10.77
CA ILE A 166 -20.29 27.56 -10.87
C ILE A 166 -20.87 27.14 -12.22
N ASN A 167 -20.08 27.28 -13.26
CA ASN A 167 -20.41 26.88 -14.63
C ASN A 167 -19.11 26.72 -15.44
N ASP A 168 -19.22 26.35 -16.73
CA ASP A 168 -18.10 26.12 -17.64
C ASP A 168 -17.16 27.32 -17.81
N ARG A 169 -17.56 28.52 -17.39
CA ARG A 169 -16.78 29.76 -17.56
C ARG A 169 -16.37 30.42 -16.25
N THR A 170 -16.95 30.03 -15.12
CA THR A 170 -16.75 30.69 -13.83
C THR A 170 -16.30 29.71 -12.77
N VAL A 171 -15.07 29.87 -12.33
CA VAL A 171 -14.49 29.10 -11.21
C VAL A 171 -14.17 30.07 -10.08
N ILE A 172 -14.70 29.77 -8.90
CA ILE A 172 -14.42 30.51 -7.66
C ILE A 172 -13.21 29.88 -6.98
N THR A 173 -12.20 30.68 -6.72
CA THR A 173 -10.96 30.27 -6.06
C THR A 173 -10.74 30.94 -4.70
N SER A 174 -11.65 31.89 -4.34
CA SER A 174 -11.60 32.63 -3.08
C SER A 174 -13.00 33.04 -2.64
N PRO A 175 -13.31 33.03 -1.33
CA PRO A 175 -14.59 33.50 -0.79
C PRO A 175 -14.93 34.92 -1.20
N SER A 176 -13.93 35.78 -1.39
CA SER A 176 -14.13 37.20 -1.79
C SER A 176 -14.78 37.37 -3.17
N GLN A 177 -14.72 36.36 -4.03
CA GLN A 177 -15.35 36.36 -5.35
C GLN A 177 -16.86 36.11 -5.29
N LEU A 178 -17.37 35.65 -4.15
CA LEU A 178 -18.79 35.43 -3.92
C LEU A 178 -19.48 36.72 -3.43
N LYS A 179 -20.56 37.12 -4.10
CA LYS A 179 -21.27 38.39 -3.83
C LYS A 179 -22.11 38.32 -2.56
N HIS A 180 -22.70 37.17 -2.25
CA HIS A 180 -23.60 37.01 -1.09
C HIS A 180 -22.84 36.53 0.16
N ALA A 181 -23.20 37.08 1.31
CA ALA A 181 -22.57 36.77 2.60
C ALA A 181 -22.75 35.29 2.98
N GLU A 182 -23.94 34.73 2.80
CA GLU A 182 -24.24 33.32 3.06
C GLU A 182 -23.38 32.37 2.22
N SER A 183 -23.20 32.71 0.94
CA SER A 183 -22.34 31.89 0.06
C SER A 183 -20.87 31.92 0.49
N ARG A 184 -20.41 33.05 1.06
CA ARG A 184 -19.05 33.15 1.62
C ARG A 184 -18.89 32.28 2.87
N THR A 185 -19.90 32.25 3.72
CA THR A 185 -19.91 31.43 4.93
C THR A 185 -19.93 29.93 4.59
N LEU A 186 -20.76 29.50 3.66
CA LEU A 186 -20.83 28.12 3.20
C LEU A 186 -19.52 27.67 2.53
N TYR A 187 -18.89 28.53 1.74
CA TYR A 187 -17.61 28.26 1.14
C TYR A 187 -16.48 28.12 2.18
N ALA A 188 -16.51 28.93 3.23
CA ALA A 188 -15.58 28.83 4.35
C ALA A 188 -15.73 27.49 5.12
N GLN A 189 -16.99 27.10 5.37
CA GLN A 189 -17.29 25.80 6.01
C GLN A 189 -16.84 24.61 5.15
N LEU A 190 -16.99 24.70 3.83
CA LEU A 190 -16.50 23.66 2.90
C LEU A 190 -14.99 23.54 2.97
N LEU A 191 -14.25 24.65 3.02
CA LEU A 191 -12.79 24.65 3.19
C LEU A 191 -12.35 24.03 4.52
N GLU A 192 -13.08 24.28 5.61
CA GLU A 192 -12.80 23.65 6.90
C GLU A 192 -13.03 22.14 6.85
N LEU A 193 -14.11 21.68 6.23
CA LEU A 193 -14.40 20.25 6.10
C LEU A 193 -13.37 19.50 5.24
N GLU A 194 -12.86 20.13 4.17
CA GLU A 194 -11.83 19.53 3.34
C GLU A 194 -10.45 19.48 4.02
N THR A 195 -10.19 20.35 5.00
CA THR A 195 -8.95 20.28 5.79
C THR A 195 -8.99 19.19 6.87
N LEU A 196 -10.18 18.64 7.18
CA LEU A 196 -10.39 17.58 8.18
C LEU A 196 -10.44 16.18 7.58
N MET A 197 -10.48 16.06 6.25
CA MET A 197 -10.43 14.78 5.53
C MET A 197 -9.01 14.50 5.00
#